data_9617a3afafe1f69b7019f598a70dcacf
#
_entry.id   9617a3afafe1f69b7019f598a70dcacf
#
_cell.length_a   1.000
_cell.length_b   1.000
_cell.length_c   1.000
_cell.angle_alpha   90.00
_cell.angle_beta   90.00
_cell.angle_gamma   90.00
#
_symmetry.space_group_name_H-M   'P 1'
#
loop_
_entity.id
_entity.type
_entity.pdbx_description
1 polymer ?
#
loop_
_entity_poly.entity_id
_entity_poly.type
_entity_poly.pdbx_seq_one_letter_code
_entity_poly.pdbx_strand_id
1 'polypeptide(L)'
;MLDAEAAGGSTSRTEQRLAELIDLLWQTDDLRLERPEPDDEARNAIYYLDDLYAEAAPEVLTELADRLAELGGPLPADARPLTFGTWTGGDRDGNPYVSAEVTMRVLRLQHEHGIRDAERMLALLVDELSVSSRVAGASNELRESVRLDLAALSEVEQRFRRINVEEPYRLKIRCIQAKLQRTRQRLAAGLGHTPGLDYLGSAALLEDLEVMRRSLLAHRGSLIGQGRLTEAIRVVRAFGLHLATMDVREHADAHHAVLATLFDRLGEMDRKYADLDRPQRTALLVSELSSRRPLTGLATQLDGADAKTFGVFTTIRDALNDFGPEVVESYIISMTQGIDDVLAAVLLAREAGLLDVHSGTSRIGFVPLLEQAAELRAAGDILDKLLSIPAYRRIVAARDQVQEVMLGYSDSNKDAGIATSQWEIHKAQRALRDVAAKNMA
;
A
#
# COMPACT_ATOMS: atom_id res chain seq x y z
N MET A 1 -28.32 -15.51 9.36
CA MET A 1 -29.26 -16.64 9.51
C MET A 1 -29.53 -16.96 10.99
N LEU A 2 -28.54 -17.23 11.80
CA LEU A 2 -28.68 -17.43 13.26
C LEU A 2 -29.33 -16.21 13.96
N ASP A 3 -29.00 -15.00 13.51
CA ASP A 3 -29.58 -13.76 14.04
C ASP A 3 -31.07 -13.57 13.67
N ALA A 4 -31.50 -14.11 12.54
CA ALA A 4 -32.92 -14.05 12.13
C ALA A 4 -33.80 -14.98 12.97
N GLU A 5 -33.27 -16.13 13.45
CA GLU A 5 -33.96 -17.01 14.39
C GLU A 5 -34.06 -16.36 15.78
N ALA A 6 -32.99 -15.70 16.24
CA ALA A 6 -32.98 -14.97 17.51
C ALA A 6 -33.98 -13.79 17.52
N ALA A 7 -34.28 -13.22 16.36
CA ALA A 7 -35.23 -12.12 16.18
C ALA A 7 -36.71 -12.57 15.97
N GLY A 8 -37.01 -13.88 16.06
CA GLY A 8 -38.40 -14.41 15.91
C GLY A 8 -38.91 -14.40 14.50
N GLY A 9 -38.03 -14.42 13.49
CA GLY A 9 -38.38 -14.54 12.07
C GLY A 9 -38.96 -15.91 11.71
N SER A 10 -39.77 -15.99 10.61
CA SER A 10 -40.40 -17.23 10.16
C SER A 10 -39.32 -18.28 9.81
N THR A 11 -39.21 -19.33 10.61
CA THR A 11 -38.35 -20.50 10.44
C THR A 11 -38.45 -21.11 9.03
N SER A 12 -39.64 -21.21 8.48
CA SER A 12 -39.87 -21.77 7.15
C SER A 12 -39.15 -21.01 6.02
N ARG A 13 -39.13 -19.68 6.08
CA ARG A 13 -38.45 -18.86 5.05
C ARG A 13 -36.91 -18.95 5.13
N THR A 14 -36.42 -19.07 6.33
CA THR A 14 -34.97 -19.26 6.61
C THR A 14 -34.53 -20.63 6.15
N GLU A 15 -35.31 -21.69 6.47
CA GLU A 15 -35.06 -23.06 6.01
C GLU A 15 -35.09 -23.17 4.47
N GLN A 16 -36.05 -22.55 3.82
CA GLN A 16 -36.12 -22.53 2.35
C GLN A 16 -34.91 -21.85 1.75
N ARG A 17 -34.51 -20.70 2.30
CA ARG A 17 -33.29 -19.99 1.84
C ARG A 17 -32.03 -20.80 2.07
N LEU A 18 -31.92 -21.52 3.18
CA LEU A 18 -30.81 -22.42 3.45
C LEU A 18 -30.75 -23.57 2.43
N ALA A 19 -31.89 -24.19 2.14
CA ALA A 19 -31.98 -25.24 1.13
C ALA A 19 -31.58 -24.75 -0.27
N GLU A 20 -32.02 -23.56 -0.67
CA GLU A 20 -31.61 -22.93 -1.94
C GLU A 20 -30.06 -22.71 -1.98
N LEU A 21 -29.48 -22.21 -0.90
CA LEU A 21 -28.04 -21.97 -0.84
C LEU A 21 -27.22 -23.27 -0.87
N ILE A 22 -27.71 -24.32 -0.19
CA ILE A 22 -27.08 -25.65 -0.22
C ILE A 22 -27.17 -26.23 -1.62
N ASP A 23 -28.31 -26.13 -2.28
CA ASP A 23 -28.50 -26.62 -3.65
C ASP A 23 -27.62 -25.85 -4.65
N LEU A 24 -27.51 -24.52 -4.49
CA LEU A 24 -26.60 -23.69 -5.28
C LEU A 24 -25.14 -24.13 -5.11
N LEU A 25 -24.69 -24.31 -3.87
CA LEU A 25 -23.33 -24.77 -3.58
C LEU A 25 -23.07 -26.16 -4.17
N TRP A 26 -24.05 -27.06 -4.09
CA TRP A 26 -23.93 -28.40 -4.64
C TRP A 26 -23.84 -28.43 -6.16
N GLN A 27 -24.46 -27.46 -6.85
CA GLN A 27 -24.44 -27.34 -8.30
C GLN A 27 -23.30 -26.44 -8.81
N THR A 28 -22.54 -25.80 -7.91
CA THR A 28 -21.39 -24.97 -8.29
C THR A 28 -20.20 -25.87 -8.63
N ASP A 29 -19.65 -25.70 -9.83
CA ASP A 29 -18.40 -26.35 -10.25
C ASP A 29 -17.23 -25.41 -10.00
N ASP A 30 -16.48 -25.66 -8.93
CA ASP A 30 -15.27 -24.91 -8.58
C ASP A 30 -13.99 -25.39 -9.29
N LEU A 31 -14.09 -26.48 -10.07
CA LEU A 31 -12.96 -27.01 -10.80
C LEU A 31 -12.65 -26.16 -12.03
N ARG A 32 -11.70 -25.26 -11.89
CA ARG A 32 -11.18 -24.49 -13.00
C ARG A 32 -10.35 -25.40 -13.91
N LEU A 33 -10.72 -25.46 -15.22
CA LEU A 33 -9.99 -26.22 -16.22
C LEU A 33 -8.66 -25.57 -16.60
N GLU A 34 -8.54 -24.25 -16.42
CA GLU A 34 -7.36 -23.47 -16.74
C GLU A 34 -6.76 -22.87 -15.46
N ARG A 35 -5.43 -22.75 -15.41
CA ARG A 35 -4.75 -22.04 -14.33
C ARG A 35 -5.12 -20.56 -14.41
N PRO A 36 -5.53 -19.92 -13.28
CA PRO A 36 -5.80 -18.49 -13.29
C PRO A 36 -4.51 -17.71 -13.62
N GLU A 37 -4.66 -16.71 -14.47
CA GLU A 37 -3.61 -15.72 -14.69
C GLU A 37 -3.56 -14.70 -13.55
N PRO A 38 -2.43 -13.98 -13.34
CA PRO A 38 -2.34 -12.96 -12.31
C PRO A 38 -3.44 -11.89 -12.39
N ASP A 39 -3.90 -11.57 -13.59
CA ASP A 39 -5.01 -10.62 -13.81
C ASP A 39 -6.36 -11.18 -13.28
N ASP A 40 -6.59 -12.48 -13.36
CA ASP A 40 -7.80 -13.14 -12.83
C ASP A 40 -7.77 -13.19 -11.30
N GLU A 41 -6.59 -13.49 -10.73
CA GLU A 41 -6.38 -13.44 -9.30
C GLU A 41 -6.61 -12.03 -8.75
N ALA A 42 -6.12 -11.00 -9.46
CA ALA A 42 -6.32 -9.61 -9.09
C ALA A 42 -7.81 -9.22 -9.09
N ARG A 43 -8.56 -9.59 -10.14
CA ARG A 43 -10.00 -9.32 -10.22
C ARG A 43 -10.76 -9.99 -9.08
N ASN A 44 -10.38 -11.22 -8.74
CA ASN A 44 -10.99 -11.94 -7.63
C ASN A 44 -10.72 -11.28 -6.28
N ALA A 45 -9.46 -10.87 -6.02
CA ALA A 45 -9.11 -10.14 -4.80
C ALA A 45 -9.84 -8.80 -4.69
N ILE A 46 -9.92 -8.05 -5.80
CA ILE A 46 -10.61 -6.75 -5.86
C ILE A 46 -12.10 -6.91 -5.61
N TYR A 47 -12.74 -7.98 -6.10
CA TYR A 47 -14.15 -8.25 -5.82
C TYR A 47 -14.45 -8.29 -4.32
N TYR A 48 -13.60 -8.98 -3.53
CA TYR A 48 -13.75 -8.98 -2.07
C TYR A 48 -13.40 -7.63 -1.42
N LEU A 49 -12.43 -6.91 -1.96
CA LEU A 49 -12.08 -5.58 -1.45
C LEU A 49 -13.21 -4.56 -1.68
N ASP A 50 -13.92 -4.64 -2.82
CA ASP A 50 -15.09 -3.80 -3.11
C ASP A 50 -16.22 -4.05 -2.07
N ASP A 51 -16.50 -5.32 -1.73
CA ASP A 51 -17.50 -5.66 -0.73
C ASP A 51 -17.08 -5.18 0.68
N LEU A 52 -15.80 -5.38 1.03
CA LEU A 52 -15.26 -4.88 2.30
C LEU A 52 -15.32 -3.36 2.40
N TYR A 53 -15.03 -2.66 1.30
CA TYR A 53 -15.11 -1.19 1.24
C TYR A 53 -16.54 -0.69 1.48
N ALA A 54 -17.52 -1.36 0.87
CA ALA A 54 -18.91 -0.92 0.89
C ALA A 54 -19.63 -1.20 2.22
N GLU A 55 -19.31 -2.31 2.88
CA GLU A 55 -20.11 -2.84 3.98
C GLU A 55 -19.30 -3.09 5.27
N ALA A 56 -18.43 -4.09 5.25
CA ALA A 56 -17.84 -4.61 6.50
C ALA A 56 -16.82 -3.66 7.14
N ALA A 57 -15.98 -2.99 6.38
CA ALA A 57 -14.96 -2.10 6.95
C ALA A 57 -15.53 -0.83 7.59
N PRO A 58 -16.53 -0.14 7.00
CA PRO A 58 -17.22 0.96 7.67
C PRO A 58 -17.80 0.55 9.03
N GLU A 59 -18.48 -0.61 9.09
CA GLU A 59 -19.09 -1.12 10.32
C GLU A 59 -18.03 -1.42 11.40
N VAL A 60 -17.01 -2.21 11.05
CA VAL A 60 -15.91 -2.57 11.97
C VAL A 60 -15.16 -1.35 12.49
N LEU A 61 -14.85 -0.38 11.62
CA LEU A 61 -14.15 0.86 12.01
C LEU A 61 -15.02 1.74 12.92
N THR A 62 -16.32 1.76 12.71
CA THR A 62 -17.26 2.51 13.55
C THR A 62 -17.39 1.84 14.90
N GLU A 63 -17.63 0.52 14.96
CA GLU A 63 -17.72 -0.21 16.21
C GLU A 63 -16.41 -0.12 17.03
N LEU A 64 -15.26 -0.25 16.38
CA LEU A 64 -13.96 -0.07 17.03
C LEU A 64 -13.84 1.31 17.69
N ALA A 65 -14.23 2.37 16.98
CA ALA A 65 -14.17 3.72 17.50
C ALA A 65 -15.12 3.93 18.68
N ASP A 66 -16.33 3.39 18.62
CA ASP A 66 -17.33 3.49 19.69
C ASP A 66 -16.86 2.74 20.94
N ARG A 67 -16.35 1.51 20.79
CA ARG A 67 -15.79 0.74 21.91
C ARG A 67 -14.59 1.40 22.56
N LEU A 68 -13.69 1.99 21.78
CA LEU A 68 -12.55 2.74 22.32
C LEU A 68 -13.02 3.99 23.08
N ALA A 69 -14.02 4.68 22.58
CA ALA A 69 -14.60 5.84 23.26
C ALA A 69 -15.26 5.46 24.62
N GLU A 70 -15.98 4.34 24.67
CA GLU A 70 -16.55 3.78 25.91
C GLU A 70 -15.47 3.45 26.94
N LEU A 71 -14.28 3.03 26.50
CA LEU A 71 -13.13 2.76 27.35
C LEU A 71 -12.33 4.01 27.75
N GLY A 72 -12.78 5.20 27.32
CA GLY A 72 -12.15 6.48 27.63
C GLY A 72 -10.91 6.82 26.78
N GLY A 73 -10.65 6.05 25.71
CA GLY A 73 -9.56 6.28 24.76
C GLY A 73 -10.11 6.43 23.33
N PRO A 74 -10.69 7.58 22.95
CA PRO A 74 -11.29 7.74 21.63
C PRO A 74 -10.24 7.55 20.53
N LEU A 75 -10.65 6.91 19.44
CA LEU A 75 -9.79 6.70 18.27
C LEU A 75 -9.35 8.05 17.70
N PRO A 76 -8.04 8.33 17.61
CA PRO A 76 -7.54 9.57 17.01
C PRO A 76 -8.07 9.75 15.57
N ALA A 77 -8.28 11.01 15.18
CA ALA A 77 -8.85 11.31 13.86
C ALA A 77 -7.96 10.87 12.69
N ASP A 78 -6.65 10.84 12.92
CA ASP A 78 -5.62 10.42 11.96
C ASP A 78 -5.23 8.93 12.08
N ALA A 79 -5.81 8.19 13.03
CA ALA A 79 -5.52 6.78 13.21
C ALA A 79 -5.93 5.96 11.98
N ARG A 80 -5.09 4.98 11.65
CA ARG A 80 -5.27 4.00 10.57
C ARG A 80 -5.22 2.58 11.15
N PRO A 81 -6.24 2.15 11.92
CA PRO A 81 -6.22 0.86 12.62
C PRO A 81 -6.40 -0.35 11.70
N LEU A 82 -6.88 -0.12 10.48
CA LEU A 82 -7.10 -1.14 9.46
C LEU A 82 -6.43 -0.72 8.17
N THR A 83 -5.68 -1.63 7.56
CA THR A 83 -5.04 -1.47 6.24
C THR A 83 -5.14 -2.79 5.49
N PHE A 84 -5.13 -2.70 4.16
CA PHE A 84 -5.17 -3.86 3.29
C PHE A 84 -3.91 -3.95 2.46
N GLY A 85 -3.39 -5.17 2.32
CA GLY A 85 -2.25 -5.49 1.48
C GLY A 85 -2.60 -6.58 0.47
N THR A 86 -1.85 -6.65 -0.62
CA THR A 86 -1.97 -7.70 -1.64
C THR A 86 -0.61 -8.09 -2.17
N TRP A 87 -0.47 -9.37 -2.53
CA TRP A 87 0.69 -9.90 -3.23
C TRP A 87 0.43 -10.11 -4.71
N THR A 88 -0.85 -10.04 -5.10
CA THR A 88 -1.27 -10.30 -6.48
C THR A 88 -0.68 -9.26 -7.43
N GLY A 89 0.07 -9.73 -8.41
CA GLY A 89 0.79 -8.87 -9.36
C GLY A 89 2.11 -8.28 -8.84
N GLY A 90 2.48 -8.54 -7.58
CA GLY A 90 3.72 -8.10 -6.94
C GLY A 90 4.73 -9.21 -6.66
N ASP A 91 4.26 -10.45 -6.51
CA ASP A 91 5.08 -11.59 -6.12
C ASP A 91 5.68 -12.31 -7.34
N ARG A 92 7.00 -12.23 -7.47
CA ARG A 92 7.77 -12.85 -8.56
C ARG A 92 8.50 -14.10 -8.14
N ASP A 93 8.52 -14.40 -6.83
CA ASP A 93 9.20 -15.58 -6.33
C ASP A 93 8.49 -16.87 -6.79
N GLY A 94 9.17 -17.60 -7.67
CA GLY A 94 8.62 -18.80 -8.28
C GLY A 94 7.49 -18.59 -9.31
N ASN A 95 7.12 -17.33 -9.63
CA ASN A 95 6.06 -17.03 -10.59
C ASN A 95 6.57 -16.23 -11.80
N PRO A 96 6.93 -16.88 -12.93
CA PRO A 96 7.46 -16.22 -14.11
C PRO A 96 6.43 -15.36 -14.86
N TYR A 97 5.14 -15.44 -14.54
CA TYR A 97 4.05 -14.72 -15.20
C TYR A 97 3.86 -13.31 -14.63
N VAL A 98 4.42 -13.02 -13.47
CA VAL A 98 4.35 -11.68 -12.86
C VAL A 98 5.45 -10.80 -13.47
N SER A 99 5.10 -10.11 -14.54
CA SER A 99 5.99 -9.13 -15.21
C SER A 99 5.76 -7.71 -14.70
N ALA A 100 6.62 -6.78 -15.12
CA ALA A 100 6.47 -5.35 -14.88
C ALA A 100 5.12 -4.81 -15.39
N GLU A 101 4.70 -5.27 -16.57
CA GLU A 101 3.44 -4.88 -17.20
C GLU A 101 2.24 -5.42 -16.40
N VAL A 102 2.33 -6.66 -15.88
CA VAL A 102 1.29 -7.23 -15.00
C VAL A 102 1.13 -6.39 -13.75
N THR A 103 2.24 -6.03 -13.09
CA THR A 103 2.22 -5.18 -11.90
C THR A 103 1.49 -3.86 -12.17
N MET A 104 1.86 -3.17 -13.24
CA MET A 104 1.23 -1.89 -13.60
C MET A 104 -0.26 -2.05 -13.98
N ARG A 105 -0.65 -3.15 -14.64
CA ARG A 105 -2.06 -3.43 -14.94
C ARG A 105 -2.88 -3.67 -13.68
N VAL A 106 -2.36 -4.47 -12.74
CA VAL A 106 -3.04 -4.74 -11.46
C VAL A 106 -3.20 -3.46 -10.65
N LEU A 107 -2.16 -2.64 -10.50
CA LEU A 107 -2.23 -1.37 -9.81
C LEU A 107 -3.25 -0.41 -10.45
N ARG A 108 -3.30 -0.37 -11.78
CA ARG A 108 -4.29 0.45 -12.50
C ARG A 108 -5.71 -0.05 -12.24
N LEU A 109 -5.93 -1.37 -12.27
CA LEU A 109 -7.23 -1.97 -11.99
C LEU A 109 -7.70 -1.67 -10.55
N GLN A 110 -6.81 -1.80 -9.56
CA GLN A 110 -7.11 -1.42 -8.18
C GLN A 110 -7.53 0.05 -8.06
N HIS A 111 -6.83 0.96 -8.75
CA HIS A 111 -7.18 2.39 -8.75
C HIS A 111 -8.52 2.68 -9.42
N GLU A 112 -8.83 2.02 -10.53
CA GLU A 112 -10.13 2.16 -11.19
C GLU A 112 -11.28 1.81 -10.24
N HIS A 113 -11.13 0.74 -9.48
CA HIS A 113 -12.10 0.30 -8.48
C HIS A 113 -12.14 1.23 -7.26
N GLY A 114 -10.98 1.60 -6.70
CA GLY A 114 -10.92 2.51 -5.55
C GLY A 114 -11.51 3.89 -5.84
N ILE A 115 -11.26 4.45 -7.03
CA ILE A 115 -11.90 5.70 -7.46
C ILE A 115 -13.41 5.54 -7.60
N ARG A 116 -13.88 4.43 -8.21
CA ARG A 116 -15.32 4.13 -8.36
C ARG A 116 -16.03 4.04 -7.00
N ASP A 117 -15.40 3.39 -6.02
CA ASP A 117 -16.00 3.21 -4.71
C ASP A 117 -15.98 4.50 -3.89
N ALA A 118 -14.92 5.30 -4.01
CA ALA A 118 -14.89 6.66 -3.48
C ALA A 118 -16.00 7.55 -4.11
N GLU A 119 -16.23 7.46 -5.42
CA GLU A 119 -17.32 8.19 -6.08
C GLU A 119 -18.71 7.77 -5.57
N ARG A 120 -18.94 6.46 -5.33
CA ARG A 120 -20.19 5.95 -4.75
C ARG A 120 -20.42 6.48 -3.33
N MET A 121 -19.39 6.42 -2.49
CA MET A 121 -19.42 6.96 -1.13
C MET A 121 -19.72 8.47 -1.13
N LEU A 122 -19.07 9.24 -2.00
CA LEU A 122 -19.30 10.69 -2.14
C LEU A 122 -20.69 11.02 -2.65
N ALA A 123 -21.30 10.17 -3.48
CA ALA A 123 -22.67 10.36 -3.95
C ALA A 123 -23.67 10.34 -2.78
N LEU A 124 -23.47 9.44 -1.80
CA LEU A 124 -24.28 9.40 -0.58
C LEU A 124 -24.07 10.67 0.27
N LEU A 125 -22.83 11.13 0.41
CA LEU A 125 -22.52 12.35 1.16
C LEU A 125 -23.12 13.61 0.55
N VAL A 126 -23.28 13.71 -0.77
CA VAL A 126 -23.93 14.86 -1.42
C VAL A 126 -25.35 15.07 -0.91
N ASP A 127 -26.10 13.98 -0.71
CA ASP A 127 -27.49 14.07 -0.26
C ASP A 127 -27.59 14.42 1.23
N GLU A 128 -26.69 13.94 2.04
CA GLU A 128 -26.70 14.13 3.50
C GLU A 128 -26.09 15.48 3.94
N LEU A 129 -25.15 16.03 3.17
CA LEU A 129 -24.47 17.27 3.53
C LEU A 129 -25.11 18.54 2.93
N SER A 130 -26.44 18.58 2.85
CA SER A 130 -27.19 19.79 2.48
C SER A 130 -27.22 20.82 3.62
N VAL A 131 -26.04 21.14 4.14
CA VAL A 131 -25.88 22.06 5.30
C VAL A 131 -25.77 23.47 4.80
N SER A 132 -26.75 24.33 5.18
CA SER A 132 -26.75 25.74 4.84
C SER A 132 -25.77 26.54 5.71
N SER A 133 -24.91 27.30 5.07
CA SER A 133 -23.98 28.22 5.74
C SER A 133 -24.69 29.35 6.50
N ARG A 134 -25.94 29.68 6.15
CA ARG A 134 -26.75 30.67 6.85
C ARG A 134 -27.26 30.15 8.20
N VAL A 135 -27.47 28.84 8.31
CA VAL A 135 -28.04 28.21 9.51
C VAL A 135 -26.94 27.67 10.41
N ALA A 136 -26.06 26.85 9.84
CA ALA A 136 -25.04 26.16 10.60
C ALA A 136 -23.69 26.91 10.65
N GLY A 137 -23.44 27.80 9.69
CA GLY A 137 -22.14 28.40 9.49
C GLY A 137 -21.22 27.53 8.62
N ALA A 138 -20.07 28.09 8.27
CA ALA A 138 -18.98 27.39 7.61
C ALA A 138 -17.66 28.14 7.87
N SER A 139 -16.55 27.40 8.01
CA SER A 139 -15.25 28.01 8.26
C SER A 139 -14.73 28.80 7.04
N ASN A 140 -13.87 29.77 7.29
CA ASN A 140 -13.18 30.49 6.21
C ASN A 140 -12.27 29.57 5.41
N GLU A 141 -11.68 28.57 6.06
CA GLU A 141 -10.87 27.54 5.43
C GLU A 141 -11.67 26.76 4.37
N LEU A 142 -12.87 26.28 4.71
CA LEU A 142 -13.73 25.58 3.75
C LEU A 142 -14.15 26.49 2.61
N ARG A 143 -14.55 27.74 2.88
CA ARG A 143 -14.95 28.72 1.87
C ARG A 143 -13.82 29.02 0.87
N GLU A 144 -12.61 29.19 1.40
CA GLU A 144 -11.42 29.44 0.57
C GLU A 144 -11.05 28.20 -0.25
N SER A 145 -11.09 27.01 0.34
CA SER A 145 -10.88 25.74 -0.38
C SER A 145 -11.86 25.58 -1.54
N VAL A 146 -13.15 25.82 -1.31
CA VAL A 146 -14.18 25.78 -2.36
C VAL A 146 -13.92 26.84 -3.44
N ARG A 147 -13.55 28.06 -3.05
CA ARG A 147 -13.26 29.15 -3.99
C ARG A 147 -12.09 28.80 -4.93
N LEU A 148 -11.02 28.24 -4.38
CA LEU A 148 -9.84 27.81 -5.15
C LEU A 148 -10.19 26.66 -6.10
N ASP A 149 -10.90 25.66 -5.61
CA ASP A 149 -11.35 24.53 -6.43
C ASP A 149 -12.25 24.99 -7.59
N LEU A 150 -13.24 25.86 -7.33
CA LEU A 150 -14.14 26.35 -8.36
C LEU A 150 -13.44 27.26 -9.39
N ALA A 151 -12.33 27.90 -9.03
CA ALA A 151 -11.51 28.65 -9.97
C ALA A 151 -10.69 27.74 -10.91
N ALA A 152 -10.27 26.57 -10.40
CA ALA A 152 -9.44 25.62 -11.13
C ALA A 152 -10.25 24.60 -11.95
N LEU A 153 -11.47 24.24 -11.50
CA LEU A 153 -12.30 23.17 -12.06
C LEU A 153 -13.48 23.76 -12.85
N SER A 154 -13.27 23.96 -14.16
CA SER A 154 -14.31 24.52 -15.05
C SER A 154 -15.48 23.56 -15.30
N GLU A 155 -15.27 22.25 -15.13
CA GLU A 155 -16.28 21.18 -15.30
C GLU A 155 -17.33 21.13 -14.19
N VAL A 156 -17.09 21.77 -13.05
CA VAL A 156 -18.13 21.93 -12.03
C VAL A 156 -19.20 22.86 -12.58
N GLU A 157 -20.35 22.25 -12.91
CA GLU A 157 -21.44 22.93 -13.62
C GLU A 157 -21.85 24.25 -12.94
N GLN A 158 -22.01 25.31 -13.74
CA GLN A 158 -22.46 26.62 -13.24
C GLN A 158 -23.80 26.54 -12.50
N ARG A 159 -24.64 25.55 -12.87
CA ARG A 159 -25.90 25.28 -12.18
C ARG A 159 -25.65 24.98 -10.70
N PHE A 160 -24.72 24.07 -10.37
CA PHE A 160 -24.40 23.76 -8.97
C PHE A 160 -23.78 24.93 -8.23
N ARG A 161 -22.93 25.72 -8.89
CA ARG A 161 -22.37 26.96 -8.31
C ARG A 161 -23.44 27.93 -7.88
N ARG A 162 -24.54 28.02 -8.62
CA ARG A 162 -25.69 28.89 -8.34
C ARG A 162 -26.63 28.34 -7.29
N ILE A 163 -27.01 27.07 -7.42
CA ILE A 163 -28.01 26.41 -6.55
C ILE A 163 -27.42 26.19 -5.15
N ASN A 164 -26.17 25.78 -5.05
CA ASN A 164 -25.51 25.42 -3.79
C ASN A 164 -24.65 26.54 -3.22
N VAL A 165 -24.88 27.80 -3.58
CA VAL A 165 -24.09 28.95 -3.10
C VAL A 165 -24.04 29.03 -1.58
N GLU A 166 -25.12 28.63 -0.89
CA GLU A 166 -25.22 28.60 0.55
C GLU A 166 -24.93 27.21 1.15
N GLU A 167 -24.55 26.24 0.32
CA GLU A 167 -24.24 24.85 0.71
C GLU A 167 -22.79 24.52 0.38
N PRO A 168 -21.80 25.12 1.06
CA PRO A 168 -20.40 24.98 0.71
C PRO A 168 -19.87 23.54 0.82
N TYR A 169 -20.47 22.73 1.68
CA TYR A 169 -20.14 21.30 1.81
C TYR A 169 -20.48 20.52 0.55
N ARG A 170 -21.69 20.71 -0.01
CA ARG A 170 -22.08 20.09 -1.29
C ARG A 170 -21.20 20.57 -2.44
N LEU A 171 -20.89 21.86 -2.49
CA LEU A 171 -19.96 22.38 -3.51
C LEU A 171 -18.58 21.75 -3.40
N LYS A 172 -18.07 21.56 -2.16
CA LYS A 172 -16.79 20.89 -1.96
C LYS A 172 -16.83 19.43 -2.45
N ILE A 173 -17.88 18.66 -2.17
CA ILE A 173 -18.03 17.30 -2.69
C ILE A 173 -18.07 17.29 -4.22
N ARG A 174 -18.76 18.25 -4.88
CA ARG A 174 -18.75 18.34 -6.34
C ARG A 174 -17.36 18.63 -6.91
N CYS A 175 -16.55 19.44 -6.21
CA CYS A 175 -15.16 19.65 -6.58
C CYS A 175 -14.32 18.36 -6.42
N ILE A 176 -14.52 17.63 -5.32
CA ILE A 176 -13.85 16.33 -5.09
C ILE A 176 -14.21 15.32 -6.19
N GLN A 177 -15.50 15.21 -6.55
CA GLN A 177 -15.96 14.35 -7.66
C GLN A 177 -15.30 14.73 -8.99
N ALA A 178 -15.17 16.02 -9.29
CA ALA A 178 -14.49 16.50 -10.49
C ALA A 178 -12.99 16.13 -10.48
N LYS A 179 -12.31 16.28 -9.33
CA LYS A 179 -10.91 15.86 -9.18
C LYS A 179 -10.74 14.35 -9.36
N LEU A 180 -11.62 13.51 -8.82
CA LEU A 180 -11.60 12.04 -9.03
C LEU A 180 -11.81 11.69 -10.50
N GLN A 181 -12.74 12.34 -11.18
CA GLN A 181 -12.96 12.14 -12.62
C GLN A 181 -11.70 12.51 -13.43
N ARG A 182 -11.03 13.61 -13.10
CA ARG A 182 -9.74 13.99 -13.71
C ARG A 182 -8.64 12.98 -13.40
N THR A 183 -8.59 12.46 -12.18
CA THR A 183 -7.64 11.40 -11.81
C THR A 183 -7.83 10.19 -12.71
N ARG A 184 -9.07 9.74 -12.91
CA ARG A 184 -9.38 8.63 -13.84
C ARG A 184 -8.95 8.93 -15.27
N GLN A 185 -9.25 10.13 -15.78
CA GLN A 185 -8.86 10.56 -17.14
C GLN A 185 -7.33 10.62 -17.30
N ARG A 186 -6.63 11.16 -16.30
CA ARG A 186 -5.17 11.23 -16.26
C ARG A 186 -4.54 9.83 -16.35
N LEU A 187 -5.00 8.88 -15.51
CA LEU A 187 -4.50 7.51 -15.48
C LEU A 187 -4.78 6.78 -16.79
N ALA A 188 -5.96 6.96 -17.37
CA ALA A 188 -6.31 6.36 -18.66
C ALA A 188 -5.47 6.91 -19.82
N ALA A 189 -5.10 8.19 -19.76
CA ALA A 189 -4.30 8.86 -20.78
C ALA A 189 -2.77 8.75 -20.56
N GLY A 190 -2.31 8.19 -19.42
CA GLY A 190 -0.90 8.12 -19.08
C GLY A 190 -0.25 9.50 -18.88
N LEU A 191 -1.03 10.47 -18.35
CA LEU A 191 -0.56 11.83 -18.12
C LEU A 191 -0.01 12.00 -16.69
N GLY A 192 0.86 13.00 -16.48
CA GLY A 192 1.39 13.34 -15.17
C GLY A 192 0.33 14.01 -14.26
N HIS A 193 0.52 13.84 -12.94
CA HIS A 193 -0.30 14.47 -11.91
C HIS A 193 -0.18 16.00 -11.93
N THR A 194 -1.31 16.68 -11.72
CA THR A 194 -1.36 18.16 -11.59
C THR A 194 -1.97 18.52 -10.22
N PRO A 195 -1.16 19.01 -9.27
CA PRO A 195 -1.65 19.38 -7.94
C PRO A 195 -2.85 20.32 -7.98
N GLY A 196 -3.86 20.03 -7.17
CA GLY A 196 -5.10 20.79 -7.08
C GLY A 196 -6.15 20.49 -8.18
N LEU A 197 -5.77 19.81 -9.26
CA LEU A 197 -6.69 19.42 -10.34
C LEU A 197 -7.11 17.96 -10.30
N ASP A 198 -6.24 17.09 -9.84
CA ASP A 198 -6.48 15.66 -9.67
C ASP A 198 -5.78 15.14 -8.41
N TYR A 199 -5.99 13.89 -8.06
CA TYR A 199 -5.36 13.24 -6.90
C TYR A 199 -4.24 12.31 -7.34
N LEU A 200 -3.05 12.46 -6.76
CA LEU A 200 -1.97 11.49 -6.92
C LEU A 200 -2.26 10.21 -6.12
N GLY A 201 -2.68 10.38 -4.86
CA GLY A 201 -3.05 9.33 -3.91
C GLY A 201 -4.12 9.82 -2.95
N SER A 202 -4.32 9.14 -1.83
CA SER A 202 -5.41 9.42 -0.89
C SER A 202 -5.20 10.68 -0.04
N ALA A 203 -3.97 11.12 0.18
CA ALA A 203 -3.67 12.20 1.12
C ALA A 203 -4.40 13.52 0.82
N ALA A 204 -4.42 13.95 -0.45
CA ALA A 204 -5.12 15.18 -0.84
C ALA A 204 -6.66 15.03 -0.80
N LEU A 205 -7.19 13.84 -1.08
CA LEU A 205 -8.62 13.52 -0.91
C LEU A 205 -9.01 13.59 0.57
N LEU A 206 -8.20 12.98 1.44
CA LEU A 206 -8.40 13.03 2.88
C LEU A 206 -8.40 14.47 3.41
N GLU A 207 -7.46 15.31 2.96
CA GLU A 207 -7.43 16.72 3.37
C GLU A 207 -8.68 17.46 2.93
N ASP A 208 -9.17 17.24 1.71
CA ASP A 208 -10.43 17.83 1.23
C ASP A 208 -11.64 17.41 2.09
N LEU A 209 -11.70 16.16 2.55
CA LEU A 209 -12.75 15.67 3.46
C LEU A 209 -12.58 16.21 4.90
N GLU A 210 -11.34 16.28 5.38
CA GLU A 210 -11.03 16.78 6.73
C GLU A 210 -11.31 18.29 6.87
N VAL A 211 -11.08 19.12 5.85
CA VAL A 211 -11.49 20.53 5.83
C VAL A 211 -13.00 20.65 6.06
N MET A 212 -13.80 19.78 5.45
CA MET A 212 -15.26 19.75 5.66
C MET A 212 -15.60 19.36 7.10
N ARG A 213 -14.96 18.30 7.62
CA ARG A 213 -15.19 17.79 8.97
C ARG A 213 -14.80 18.85 10.01
N ARG A 214 -13.62 19.45 9.93
CA ARG A 214 -13.17 20.53 10.83
C ARG A 214 -14.17 21.70 10.83
N SER A 215 -14.66 22.07 9.64
CA SER A 215 -15.65 23.14 9.50
C SER A 215 -16.97 22.81 10.22
N LEU A 216 -17.50 21.58 10.08
CA LEU A 216 -18.71 21.14 10.76
C LEU A 216 -18.54 21.11 12.27
N LEU A 217 -17.41 20.59 12.78
CA LEU A 217 -17.12 20.51 14.21
C LEU A 217 -16.96 21.90 14.87
N ALA A 218 -16.38 22.86 14.15
CA ALA A 218 -16.21 24.23 14.61
C ALA A 218 -17.50 25.06 14.64
N HIS A 219 -18.57 24.56 14.01
CA HIS A 219 -19.86 25.24 13.89
C HIS A 219 -21.01 24.37 14.44
N ARG A 220 -22.26 24.61 14.01
CA ARG A 220 -23.43 23.89 14.53
C ARG A 220 -23.66 22.50 13.92
N GLY A 221 -22.65 21.93 13.24
CA GLY A 221 -22.73 20.66 12.53
C GLY A 221 -21.98 19.50 13.21
N SER A 222 -21.73 19.54 14.53
CA SER A 222 -20.88 18.54 15.20
C SER A 222 -21.39 17.10 15.05
N LEU A 223 -22.69 16.86 15.17
CA LEU A 223 -23.28 15.53 14.97
C LEU A 223 -23.10 15.06 13.52
N ILE A 224 -23.32 15.94 12.54
CA ILE A 224 -23.15 15.65 11.12
C ILE A 224 -21.67 15.35 10.81
N GLY A 225 -20.75 16.15 11.38
CA GLY A 225 -19.32 15.97 11.20
C GLY A 225 -18.76 14.69 11.83
N GLN A 226 -19.42 14.16 12.87
CA GLN A 226 -19.09 12.89 13.52
C GLN A 226 -19.77 11.66 12.88
N GLY A 227 -20.74 11.87 12.02
CA GLY A 227 -21.50 10.83 11.33
C GLY A 227 -20.77 10.31 10.08
N ARG A 228 -21.53 10.16 8.98
CA ARG A 228 -21.05 9.57 7.72
C ARG A 228 -19.81 10.21 7.12
N LEU A 229 -19.57 11.50 7.34
CA LEU A 229 -18.33 12.12 6.87
C LEU A 229 -17.09 11.56 7.59
N THR A 230 -17.18 11.33 8.89
CA THR A 230 -16.10 10.68 9.66
C THR A 230 -15.92 9.21 9.26
N GLU A 231 -17.02 8.50 9.03
CA GLU A 231 -17.00 7.14 8.48
C GLU A 231 -16.29 7.09 7.11
N ALA A 232 -16.67 7.97 6.19
CA ALA A 232 -16.04 8.10 4.89
C ALA A 232 -14.52 8.38 4.99
N ILE A 233 -14.11 9.26 5.89
CA ILE A 233 -12.68 9.55 6.14
C ILE A 233 -11.94 8.30 6.63
N ARG A 234 -12.54 7.53 7.56
CA ARG A 234 -11.95 6.28 8.06
C ARG A 234 -11.80 5.23 6.95
N VAL A 235 -12.81 5.09 6.10
CA VAL A 235 -12.76 4.16 4.96
C VAL A 235 -11.67 4.57 3.95
N VAL A 236 -11.60 5.86 3.58
CA VAL A 236 -10.53 6.34 2.70
C VAL A 236 -9.15 6.17 3.33
N ARG A 237 -9.01 6.29 4.66
CA ARG A 237 -7.75 5.99 5.35
C ARG A 237 -7.37 4.52 5.29
N ALA A 238 -8.35 3.61 5.34
CA ALA A 238 -8.11 2.17 5.31
C ALA A 238 -7.71 1.67 3.92
N PHE A 239 -8.40 2.12 2.88
CA PHE A 239 -8.26 1.60 1.51
C PHE A 239 -7.45 2.50 0.56
N GLY A 240 -7.34 3.79 0.87
CA GLY A 240 -6.80 4.76 -0.08
C GLY A 240 -7.63 4.86 -1.36
N LEU A 241 -6.98 5.30 -2.45
CA LEU A 241 -7.49 5.20 -3.82
C LEU A 241 -6.99 3.95 -4.54
N HIS A 242 -6.20 3.11 -3.87
CA HIS A 242 -5.53 1.92 -4.40
C HIS A 242 -6.08 0.60 -3.85
N LEU A 243 -7.08 0.65 -2.97
CA LEU A 243 -7.75 -0.45 -2.26
C LEU A 243 -6.84 -1.26 -1.33
N ALA A 244 -5.67 -1.65 -1.80
CA ALA A 244 -4.68 -2.42 -1.04
C ALA A 244 -3.27 -2.05 -1.49
N THR A 245 -2.35 -1.90 -0.53
CA THR A 245 -0.92 -1.71 -0.79
C THR A 245 -0.34 -3.00 -1.39
N MET A 246 0.40 -2.89 -2.48
CA MET A 246 1.01 -4.05 -3.12
C MET A 246 2.39 -4.31 -2.52
N ASP A 247 2.60 -5.51 -2.00
CA ASP A 247 3.93 -6.02 -1.68
C ASP A 247 4.61 -6.55 -2.93
N VAL A 248 5.85 -6.13 -3.15
CA VAL A 248 6.67 -6.63 -4.26
C VAL A 248 7.73 -7.54 -3.71
N ARG A 249 7.79 -8.80 -4.21
CA ARG A 249 8.76 -9.80 -3.77
C ARG A 249 9.58 -10.33 -4.92
N GLU A 250 10.90 -10.50 -4.67
CA GLU A 250 11.84 -11.10 -5.60
C GLU A 250 12.93 -11.89 -4.85
N HIS A 251 13.48 -12.89 -5.50
CA HIS A 251 14.51 -13.75 -4.94
C HIS A 251 15.87 -13.05 -4.82
N ALA A 252 16.58 -13.26 -3.70
CA ALA A 252 17.89 -12.63 -3.43
C ALA A 252 18.92 -12.87 -4.55
N ASP A 253 19.00 -14.08 -5.10
CA ASP A 253 19.95 -14.40 -6.14
C ASP A 253 19.73 -13.60 -7.43
N ALA A 254 18.48 -13.20 -7.72
CA ALA A 254 18.17 -12.39 -8.89
C ALA A 254 18.85 -11.01 -8.82
N HIS A 255 18.90 -10.41 -7.63
CA HIS A 255 19.59 -9.14 -7.41
C HIS A 255 21.11 -9.27 -7.61
N HIS A 256 21.69 -10.34 -7.05
CA HIS A 256 23.12 -10.62 -7.22
C HIS A 256 23.52 -10.89 -8.68
N ALA A 257 22.65 -11.53 -9.47
CA ALA A 257 22.88 -11.74 -10.90
C ALA A 257 22.98 -10.41 -11.66
N VAL A 258 22.04 -9.49 -11.43
CA VAL A 258 22.09 -8.14 -12.04
C VAL A 258 23.36 -7.40 -11.64
N LEU A 259 23.73 -7.43 -10.36
CA LEU A 259 24.95 -6.78 -9.87
C LEU A 259 26.21 -7.39 -10.46
N ALA A 260 26.26 -8.72 -10.63
CA ALA A 260 27.37 -9.37 -11.31
C ALA A 260 27.57 -8.81 -12.72
N THR A 261 26.48 -8.70 -13.50
CA THR A 261 26.51 -8.09 -14.82
C THR A 261 26.99 -6.64 -14.79
N LEU A 262 26.50 -5.84 -13.84
CA LEU A 262 26.89 -4.41 -13.71
C LEU A 262 28.36 -4.24 -13.32
N PHE A 263 28.81 -4.94 -12.28
CA PHE A 263 30.21 -4.84 -11.83
C PHE A 263 31.21 -5.42 -12.82
N ASP A 264 30.89 -6.56 -13.45
CA ASP A 264 31.75 -7.17 -14.46
C ASP A 264 31.91 -6.27 -15.70
N ARG A 265 30.88 -5.50 -16.06
CA ARG A 265 30.96 -4.51 -17.16
C ARG A 265 31.85 -3.32 -16.83
N LEU A 266 31.92 -2.91 -15.57
CA LEU A 266 32.83 -1.82 -15.16
C LEU A 266 34.30 -2.20 -15.31
N GLY A 267 34.62 -3.49 -15.14
CA GLY A 267 35.99 -3.99 -15.28
C GLY A 267 36.97 -3.43 -14.24
N GLU A 268 36.49 -2.95 -13.12
CA GLU A 268 37.29 -2.31 -12.05
C GLU A 268 37.75 -3.29 -10.97
N MET A 269 37.29 -4.54 -11.02
CA MET A 269 37.62 -5.57 -10.05
C MET A 269 38.54 -6.63 -10.67
N ASP A 270 39.51 -7.11 -9.86
CA ASP A 270 40.40 -8.21 -10.25
C ASP A 270 39.68 -9.57 -10.31
N ARG A 271 38.51 -9.69 -9.67
CA ARG A 271 37.68 -10.88 -9.61
C ARG A 271 36.27 -10.56 -10.08
N LYS A 272 35.58 -11.56 -10.61
CA LYS A 272 34.15 -11.43 -10.93
C LYS A 272 33.33 -11.28 -9.64
N TYR A 273 32.24 -10.53 -9.71
CA TYR A 273 31.33 -10.36 -8.58
C TYR A 273 30.80 -11.70 -8.04
N ALA A 274 30.50 -12.64 -8.94
CA ALA A 274 30.00 -13.96 -8.57
C ALA A 274 30.99 -14.82 -7.77
N ASP A 275 32.32 -14.53 -7.88
CA ASP A 275 33.37 -15.25 -7.15
C ASP A 275 33.67 -14.67 -5.76
N LEU A 276 32.97 -13.59 -5.36
CA LEU A 276 33.11 -12.98 -4.05
C LEU A 276 32.33 -13.76 -2.99
N ASP A 277 32.92 -13.95 -1.82
CA ASP A 277 32.21 -14.45 -0.66
C ASP A 277 31.28 -13.38 -0.05
N ARG A 278 30.37 -13.76 0.87
CA ARG A 278 29.41 -12.83 1.50
C ARG A 278 30.06 -11.63 2.18
N PRO A 279 31.15 -11.77 3.00
CA PRO A 279 31.84 -10.62 3.56
C PRO A 279 32.42 -9.68 2.51
N GLN A 280 32.98 -10.19 1.42
CA GLN A 280 33.53 -9.41 0.33
C GLN A 280 32.42 -8.67 -0.43
N ARG A 281 31.30 -9.35 -0.74
CA ARG A 281 30.11 -8.69 -1.32
C ARG A 281 29.58 -7.59 -0.42
N THR A 282 29.44 -7.86 0.87
CA THR A 282 28.99 -6.85 1.85
C THR A 282 29.88 -5.61 1.83
N ALA A 283 31.22 -5.79 1.89
CA ALA A 283 32.16 -4.68 1.88
C ALA A 283 32.06 -3.84 0.60
N LEU A 284 31.94 -4.49 -0.55
CA LEU A 284 31.76 -3.84 -1.85
C LEU A 284 30.45 -3.05 -1.89
N LEU A 285 29.33 -3.67 -1.50
CA LEU A 285 28.02 -3.05 -1.54
C LEU A 285 27.90 -1.85 -0.59
N VAL A 286 28.49 -1.93 0.61
CA VAL A 286 28.57 -0.80 1.55
C VAL A 286 29.39 0.36 0.97
N SER A 287 30.51 0.04 0.31
CA SER A 287 31.35 1.05 -0.36
C SER A 287 30.58 1.75 -1.48
N GLU A 288 29.89 0.99 -2.33
CA GLU A 288 29.11 1.54 -3.44
C GLU A 288 27.90 2.36 -2.94
N LEU A 289 27.20 1.92 -1.91
CA LEU A 289 26.09 2.70 -1.32
C LEU A 289 26.58 4.02 -0.71
N SER A 290 27.82 4.09 -0.29
CA SER A 290 28.45 5.31 0.22
C SER A 290 29.02 6.20 -0.89
N SER A 291 29.13 5.69 -2.12
CA SER A 291 29.58 6.41 -3.31
C SER A 291 28.41 7.18 -3.95
N ARG A 292 28.73 8.29 -4.64
CA ARG A 292 27.78 9.03 -5.48
C ARG A 292 27.81 8.58 -6.94
N ARG A 293 28.69 7.67 -7.27
CA ARG A 293 28.84 7.17 -8.63
C ARG A 293 27.68 6.24 -8.96
N PRO A 294 26.95 6.45 -10.06
CA PRO A 294 25.98 5.48 -10.53
C PRO A 294 26.69 4.26 -11.15
N LEU A 295 26.13 3.08 -10.94
CA LEU A 295 26.57 1.85 -11.64
C LEU A 295 25.90 1.74 -13.01
N THR A 296 24.72 2.37 -13.17
CA THR A 296 23.95 2.40 -14.41
C THR A 296 24.04 3.79 -15.05
N GLY A 297 24.15 3.82 -16.38
CA GLY A 297 24.09 5.06 -17.16
C GLY A 297 23.03 4.94 -18.24
N LEU A 298 22.77 6.04 -18.96
CA LEU A 298 21.78 6.08 -20.07
C LEU A 298 22.04 5.02 -21.15
N ALA A 299 23.29 4.59 -21.32
CA ALA A 299 23.69 3.57 -22.29
C ALA A 299 23.74 2.15 -21.73
N THR A 300 23.43 1.96 -20.42
CA THR A 300 23.47 0.64 -19.81
C THR A 300 22.27 -0.16 -20.26
N GLN A 301 22.49 -1.14 -21.12
CA GLN A 301 21.46 -2.10 -21.53
C GLN A 301 21.66 -3.39 -20.74
N LEU A 302 20.60 -3.82 -20.05
CA LEU A 302 20.50 -5.14 -19.44
C LEU A 302 19.60 -6.00 -20.34
N ASP A 303 19.89 -7.30 -20.41
CA ASP A 303 19.19 -8.23 -21.28
C ASP A 303 18.56 -9.37 -20.45
N GLY A 304 17.55 -10.03 -21.02
CA GLY A 304 17.00 -11.27 -20.47
C GLY A 304 16.47 -11.13 -19.04
N ALA A 305 16.96 -11.98 -18.13
CA ALA A 305 16.54 -12.01 -16.73
C ALA A 305 16.97 -10.74 -15.96
N ASP A 306 18.17 -10.23 -16.24
CA ASP A 306 18.69 -9.03 -15.55
C ASP A 306 17.85 -7.80 -15.86
N ALA A 307 17.40 -7.64 -17.11
CA ALA A 307 16.50 -6.57 -17.51
C ALA A 307 15.14 -6.69 -16.80
N LYS A 308 14.63 -7.91 -16.64
CA LYS A 308 13.37 -8.15 -15.90
C LYS A 308 13.50 -7.77 -14.44
N THR A 309 14.54 -8.25 -13.76
CA THR A 309 14.76 -7.96 -12.32
C THR A 309 15.00 -6.48 -12.07
N PHE A 310 15.86 -5.81 -12.85
CA PHE A 310 16.06 -4.37 -12.72
C PHE A 310 14.80 -3.57 -13.08
N GLY A 311 14.06 -4.04 -14.07
CA GLY A 311 12.77 -3.49 -14.52
C GLY A 311 11.72 -3.43 -13.39
N VAL A 312 11.80 -4.31 -12.39
CA VAL A 312 10.92 -4.26 -11.20
C VAL A 312 11.08 -2.93 -10.46
N PHE A 313 12.31 -2.52 -10.18
CA PHE A 313 12.59 -1.28 -9.44
C PHE A 313 12.15 -0.05 -10.23
N THR A 314 12.36 -0.02 -11.54
CA THR A 314 11.88 1.08 -12.39
C THR A 314 10.35 1.11 -12.44
N THR A 315 9.70 -0.06 -12.47
CA THR A 315 8.24 -0.17 -12.40
C THR A 315 7.68 0.36 -11.09
N ILE A 316 8.30 0.02 -9.96
CA ILE A 316 7.91 0.58 -8.64
C ILE A 316 8.04 2.11 -8.66
N ARG A 317 9.16 2.64 -9.15
CA ARG A 317 9.35 4.10 -9.27
C ARG A 317 8.23 4.75 -10.08
N ASP A 318 7.90 4.19 -11.22
CA ASP A 318 6.89 4.71 -12.13
C ASP A 318 5.49 4.58 -11.51
N ALA A 319 5.20 3.46 -10.83
CA ALA A 319 3.96 3.29 -10.06
C ALA A 319 3.80 4.34 -8.95
N LEU A 320 4.86 4.60 -8.18
CA LEU A 320 4.85 5.65 -7.15
C LEU A 320 4.68 7.06 -7.73
N ASN A 321 5.12 7.30 -8.96
CA ASN A 321 4.92 8.57 -9.66
C ASN A 321 3.49 8.72 -10.19
N ASP A 322 2.88 7.63 -10.65
CA ASP A 322 1.55 7.65 -11.28
C ASP A 322 0.41 7.56 -10.26
N PHE A 323 0.60 6.78 -9.20
CA PHE A 323 -0.47 6.39 -8.27
C PHE A 323 -0.27 6.89 -6.84
N GLY A 324 0.92 7.41 -6.50
CA GLY A 324 1.23 7.90 -5.16
C GLY A 324 2.05 6.93 -4.31
N PRO A 325 2.52 7.39 -3.13
CA PRO A 325 3.47 6.64 -2.30
C PRO A 325 2.85 5.41 -1.60
N GLU A 326 1.53 5.32 -1.54
CA GLU A 326 0.80 4.31 -0.77
C GLU A 326 0.67 2.97 -1.51
N VAL A 327 0.95 2.94 -2.84
CA VAL A 327 0.67 1.76 -3.68
C VAL A 327 1.69 0.66 -3.52
N VAL A 328 2.96 1.00 -3.18
CA VAL A 328 4.04 0.08 -2.85
C VAL A 328 4.85 0.69 -1.70
N GLU A 329 4.80 0.07 -0.55
CA GLU A 329 5.54 0.54 0.63
C GLU A 329 6.76 -0.33 0.93
N SER A 330 6.68 -1.63 0.62
CA SER A 330 7.68 -2.64 0.98
C SER A 330 8.16 -3.43 -0.23
N TYR A 331 9.47 -3.69 -0.28
CA TYR A 331 10.13 -4.60 -1.20
C TYR A 331 10.71 -5.77 -0.42
N ILE A 332 10.19 -6.97 -0.66
CA ILE A 332 10.50 -8.18 0.09
C ILE A 332 11.58 -8.96 -0.66
N ILE A 333 12.63 -9.33 0.04
CA ILE A 333 13.73 -10.13 -0.47
C ILE A 333 13.59 -11.54 0.05
N SER A 334 13.09 -12.47 -0.78
CA SER A 334 13.00 -13.87 -0.40
C SER A 334 14.36 -14.53 -0.34
N MET A 335 14.47 -15.61 0.42
CA MET A 335 15.71 -16.37 0.67
C MET A 335 16.88 -15.50 1.17
N THR A 336 16.57 -14.52 2.00
CA THR A 336 17.59 -13.67 2.63
C THR A 336 18.40 -14.49 3.64
N GLN A 337 19.69 -14.69 3.37
CA GLN A 337 20.64 -15.42 4.23
C GLN A 337 21.64 -14.50 4.93
N GLY A 338 21.76 -13.26 4.49
CA GLY A 338 22.69 -12.30 5.06
C GLY A 338 22.39 -10.87 4.63
N ILE A 339 23.19 -9.96 5.16
CA ILE A 339 23.01 -8.52 4.88
C ILE A 339 23.37 -8.13 3.45
N ASP A 340 24.23 -8.89 2.79
CA ASP A 340 24.58 -8.69 1.37
C ASP A 340 23.36 -8.85 0.45
N ASP A 341 22.45 -9.76 0.77
CA ASP A 341 21.22 -9.95 -0.01
C ASP A 341 20.31 -8.70 0.04
N VAL A 342 20.18 -8.09 1.22
CA VAL A 342 19.41 -6.85 1.39
C VAL A 342 20.11 -5.68 0.70
N LEU A 343 21.43 -5.54 0.89
CA LEU A 343 22.20 -4.45 0.29
C LEU A 343 22.22 -4.53 -1.23
N ALA A 344 22.14 -5.72 -1.81
CA ALA A 344 22.04 -5.91 -3.25
C ALA A 344 20.75 -5.27 -3.80
N ALA A 345 19.60 -5.57 -3.19
CA ALA A 345 18.32 -4.95 -3.57
C ALA A 345 18.32 -3.43 -3.34
N VAL A 346 18.88 -2.96 -2.23
CA VAL A 346 19.02 -1.53 -1.92
C VAL A 346 19.84 -0.81 -2.98
N LEU A 347 20.94 -1.41 -3.43
CA LEU A 347 21.80 -0.81 -4.46
C LEU A 347 21.07 -0.70 -5.80
N LEU A 348 20.33 -1.73 -6.21
CA LEU A 348 19.52 -1.69 -7.43
C LEU A 348 18.38 -0.65 -7.34
N ALA A 349 17.75 -0.52 -6.18
CA ALA A 349 16.73 0.49 -5.93
C ALA A 349 17.32 1.92 -6.02
N ARG A 350 18.54 2.15 -5.54
CA ARG A 350 19.28 3.41 -5.73
C ARG A 350 19.47 3.71 -7.22
N GLU A 351 19.94 2.73 -7.97
CA GLU A 351 20.17 2.87 -9.41
C GLU A 351 18.88 3.18 -10.17
N ALA A 352 17.74 2.67 -9.71
CA ALA A 352 16.42 2.97 -10.27
C ALA A 352 15.84 4.32 -9.82
N GLY A 353 16.50 5.04 -8.88
CA GLY A 353 16.03 6.33 -8.37
C GLY A 353 14.92 6.22 -7.32
N LEU A 354 14.81 5.09 -6.61
CA LEU A 354 13.87 4.88 -5.50
C LEU A 354 14.40 5.40 -4.16
N LEU A 355 15.70 5.57 -4.04
CA LEU A 355 16.33 6.12 -2.84
C LEU A 355 17.59 6.91 -3.17
N ASP A 356 17.94 7.83 -2.27
CA ASP A 356 19.22 8.52 -2.23
C ASP A 356 19.72 8.62 -0.79
N VAL A 357 20.75 7.86 -0.50
CA VAL A 357 21.37 7.80 0.84
C VAL A 357 21.94 9.16 1.28
N HIS A 358 22.39 10.00 0.33
CA HIS A 358 23.01 11.28 0.62
C HIS A 358 22.01 12.38 0.94
N SER A 359 20.87 12.40 0.27
CA SER A 359 19.75 13.31 0.58
C SER A 359 18.90 12.80 1.74
N GLY A 360 19.06 11.53 2.15
CA GLY A 360 18.24 10.90 3.17
C GLY A 360 16.82 10.65 2.72
N THR A 361 16.64 10.22 1.46
CA THR A 361 15.32 9.88 0.90
C THR A 361 15.25 8.39 0.60
N SER A 362 14.10 7.77 0.94
CA SER A 362 13.75 6.41 0.54
C SER A 362 12.26 6.32 0.31
N ARG A 363 11.85 5.89 -0.88
CA ARG A 363 10.43 5.79 -1.27
C ARG A 363 9.80 4.47 -0.87
N ILE A 364 10.62 3.43 -0.62
CA ILE A 364 10.18 2.09 -0.20
C ILE A 364 11.04 1.58 0.95
N GLY A 365 10.50 0.64 1.73
CA GLY A 365 11.21 -0.15 2.72
C GLY A 365 11.77 -1.44 2.10
N PHE A 366 12.79 -2.02 2.72
CA PHE A 366 13.37 -3.31 2.31
C PHE A 366 13.15 -4.32 3.42
N VAL A 367 12.48 -5.43 3.08
CA VAL A 367 12.04 -6.44 4.03
C VAL A 367 12.80 -7.74 3.79
N PRO A 368 13.78 -8.08 4.63
CA PRO A 368 14.38 -9.40 4.58
C PRO A 368 13.33 -10.44 4.98
N LEU A 369 13.13 -11.45 4.13
CA LEU A 369 12.31 -12.62 4.46
C LEU A 369 13.22 -13.75 4.87
N LEU A 370 13.10 -14.18 6.13
CA LEU A 370 13.87 -15.25 6.76
C LEU A 370 13.00 -16.51 6.76
N GLU A 371 13.35 -17.48 5.91
CA GLU A 371 12.45 -18.59 5.56
C GLU A 371 12.92 -19.96 6.09
N GLN A 372 14.20 -20.13 6.38
CA GLN A 372 14.75 -21.39 6.86
C GLN A 372 15.11 -21.29 8.35
N ALA A 373 15.23 -22.43 9.02
CA ALA A 373 15.56 -22.46 10.44
C ALA A 373 16.92 -21.81 10.76
N ALA A 374 17.88 -21.88 9.81
CA ALA A 374 19.18 -21.26 9.95
C ALA A 374 19.10 -19.74 9.99
N GLU A 375 18.33 -19.14 9.06
CA GLU A 375 18.11 -17.69 8.99
C GLU A 375 17.30 -17.20 10.19
N LEU A 376 16.28 -17.93 10.61
CA LEU A 376 15.50 -17.61 11.81
C LEU A 376 16.38 -17.54 13.06
N ARG A 377 17.36 -18.46 13.21
CA ARG A 377 18.34 -18.41 14.31
C ARG A 377 19.27 -17.22 14.21
N ALA A 378 19.60 -16.79 13.00
CA ALA A 378 20.50 -15.66 12.75
C ALA A 378 19.76 -14.30 12.69
N ALA A 379 18.44 -14.25 12.83
CA ALA A 379 17.61 -13.07 12.61
C ALA A 379 18.09 -11.85 13.37
N GLY A 380 18.41 -11.96 14.65
CA GLY A 380 18.93 -10.86 15.46
C GLY A 380 20.29 -10.35 14.94
N ASP A 381 21.21 -11.25 14.63
CA ASP A 381 22.54 -10.91 14.11
C ASP A 381 22.46 -10.22 12.74
N ILE A 382 21.58 -10.70 11.85
CA ILE A 382 21.37 -10.10 10.53
C ILE A 382 20.85 -8.66 10.70
N LEU A 383 19.81 -8.47 11.51
CA LEU A 383 19.23 -7.15 11.74
C LEU A 383 20.22 -6.19 12.41
N ASP A 384 20.94 -6.62 13.46
CA ASP A 384 21.91 -5.78 14.17
C ASP A 384 23.06 -5.34 13.27
N LYS A 385 23.60 -6.25 12.45
CA LYS A 385 24.62 -5.92 11.45
C LYS A 385 24.08 -4.96 10.40
N LEU A 386 22.88 -5.18 9.90
CA LEU A 386 22.25 -4.33 8.87
C LEU A 386 22.05 -2.90 9.40
N LEU A 387 21.50 -2.75 10.60
CA LEU A 387 21.29 -1.45 11.26
C LEU A 387 22.59 -0.76 11.69
N SER A 388 23.69 -1.51 11.81
CA SER A 388 25.01 -0.96 12.10
C SER A 388 25.68 -0.26 10.90
N ILE A 389 25.15 -0.45 9.67
CA ILE A 389 25.67 0.16 8.45
C ILE A 389 25.15 1.59 8.35
N PRO A 390 26.03 2.64 8.39
CA PRO A 390 25.55 4.03 8.40
C PRO A 390 24.70 4.41 7.18
N ALA A 391 25.03 3.88 6.00
CA ALA A 391 24.25 4.11 4.78
C ALA A 391 22.84 3.52 4.90
N TYR A 392 22.72 2.28 5.40
CA TYR A 392 21.42 1.64 5.59
C TYR A 392 20.60 2.31 6.70
N ARG A 393 21.23 2.71 7.79
CA ARG A 393 20.58 3.43 8.90
C ARG A 393 19.89 4.73 8.42
N ARG A 394 20.48 5.43 7.45
CA ARG A 394 19.85 6.63 6.84
C ARG A 394 18.58 6.27 6.05
N ILE A 395 18.55 5.12 5.40
CA ILE A 395 17.37 4.63 4.67
C ILE A 395 16.23 4.35 5.66
N VAL A 396 16.53 3.66 6.77
CA VAL A 396 15.55 3.40 7.84
C VAL A 396 15.05 4.70 8.46
N ALA A 397 15.95 5.67 8.69
CA ALA A 397 15.59 6.99 9.20
C ALA A 397 14.65 7.76 8.23
N ALA A 398 14.85 7.63 6.93
CA ALA A 398 13.98 8.22 5.91
C ALA A 398 12.58 7.57 5.86
N ARG A 399 12.39 6.45 6.56
CA ARG A 399 11.14 5.68 6.69
C ARG A 399 10.64 5.67 8.14
N ASP A 400 10.69 6.82 8.80
CA ASP A 400 10.16 7.03 10.16
C ASP A 400 10.75 6.07 11.22
N GLN A 401 11.99 5.63 11.04
CA GLN A 401 12.69 4.65 11.89
C GLN A 401 12.01 3.26 11.91
N VAL A 402 11.27 2.91 10.86
CA VAL A 402 10.60 1.61 10.73
C VAL A 402 11.46 0.67 9.90
N GLN A 403 11.73 -0.52 10.44
CA GLN A 403 12.32 -1.65 9.74
C GLN A 403 11.42 -2.87 9.88
N GLU A 404 10.88 -3.31 8.76
CA GLU A 404 10.09 -4.53 8.69
C GLU A 404 10.98 -5.75 8.43
N VAL A 405 10.67 -6.87 9.08
CA VAL A 405 11.30 -8.18 8.87
C VAL A 405 10.19 -9.22 8.76
N MET A 406 10.23 -10.01 7.70
CA MET A 406 9.27 -11.08 7.48
C MET A 406 9.85 -12.42 7.94
N LEU A 407 9.05 -13.21 8.65
CA LEU A 407 9.41 -14.54 9.13
C LEU A 407 8.55 -15.58 8.40
N GLY A 408 9.20 -16.48 7.67
CA GLY A 408 8.53 -17.48 6.84
C GLY A 408 8.00 -18.65 7.66
N TYR A 409 6.68 -18.75 7.79
CA TYR A 409 6.02 -19.88 8.49
C TYR A 409 6.00 -21.14 7.64
N SER A 410 5.53 -21.03 6.40
CA SER A 410 5.35 -22.17 5.50
C SER A 410 6.67 -22.83 5.15
N ASP A 411 7.66 -22.05 4.74
CA ASP A 411 8.93 -22.56 4.25
C ASP A 411 9.80 -23.11 5.39
N SER A 412 9.82 -22.46 6.55
CA SER A 412 10.48 -22.98 7.74
C SER A 412 9.82 -24.26 8.27
N ASN A 413 8.49 -24.42 8.08
CA ASN A 413 7.80 -25.67 8.39
C ASN A 413 8.24 -26.81 7.46
N LYS A 414 8.43 -26.54 6.18
CA LYS A 414 8.95 -27.52 5.21
C LYS A 414 10.41 -27.89 5.51
N ASP A 415 11.22 -26.89 5.91
CA ASP A 415 12.65 -27.08 6.22
C ASP A 415 12.88 -27.90 7.51
N ALA A 416 12.22 -27.57 8.61
CA ALA A 416 12.56 -28.08 9.93
C ALA A 416 11.40 -28.77 10.68
N GLY A 417 10.23 -28.86 10.10
CA GLY A 417 9.01 -29.35 10.74
C GLY A 417 8.37 -28.32 11.67
N ILE A 418 7.05 -28.43 11.86
CA ILE A 418 6.21 -27.40 12.50
C ILE A 418 6.67 -27.02 13.90
N ALA A 419 7.05 -28.00 14.74
CA ALA A 419 7.45 -27.75 16.13
C ALA A 419 8.75 -26.92 16.19
N THR A 420 9.75 -27.27 15.38
CA THR A 420 11.03 -26.52 15.30
C THR A 420 10.81 -25.16 14.72
N SER A 421 10.07 -25.05 13.62
CA SER A 421 9.76 -23.80 12.96
C SER A 421 9.10 -22.80 13.93
N GLN A 422 8.01 -23.18 14.58
CA GLN A 422 7.30 -22.31 15.53
C GLN A 422 8.21 -21.85 16.69
N TRP A 423 9.07 -22.73 17.17
CA TRP A 423 10.02 -22.41 18.23
C TRP A 423 11.10 -21.42 17.75
N GLU A 424 11.66 -21.62 16.54
CA GLU A 424 12.67 -20.72 15.98
C GLU A 424 12.06 -19.35 15.62
N ILE A 425 10.83 -19.32 15.08
CA ILE A 425 10.09 -18.05 14.84
C ILE A 425 9.89 -17.28 16.14
N HIS A 426 9.45 -17.96 17.22
CA HIS A 426 9.29 -17.30 18.52
C HIS A 426 10.60 -16.72 19.05
N LYS A 427 11.72 -17.43 18.91
CA LYS A 427 13.05 -16.92 19.30
C LYS A 427 13.48 -15.75 18.42
N ALA A 428 13.26 -15.86 17.11
CA ALA A 428 13.57 -14.78 16.16
C ALA A 428 12.83 -13.49 16.52
N GLN A 429 11.53 -13.57 16.78
CA GLN A 429 10.72 -12.41 17.21
C GLN A 429 11.29 -11.71 18.45
N ARG A 430 11.73 -12.48 19.45
CA ARG A 430 12.36 -11.94 20.66
C ARG A 430 13.70 -11.27 20.34
N ALA A 431 14.56 -11.94 19.57
CA ALA A 431 15.86 -11.40 19.18
C ALA A 431 15.72 -10.10 18.37
N LEU A 432 14.80 -10.05 17.41
CA LEU A 432 14.51 -8.87 16.60
C LEU A 432 14.03 -7.70 17.47
N ARG A 433 13.12 -7.94 18.42
CA ARG A 433 12.65 -6.93 19.37
C ARG A 433 13.80 -6.38 20.24
N ASP A 434 14.67 -7.26 20.72
CA ASP A 434 15.78 -6.86 21.58
C ASP A 434 16.81 -6.01 20.78
N VAL A 435 17.05 -6.35 19.51
CA VAL A 435 17.88 -5.55 18.58
C VAL A 435 17.22 -4.21 18.28
N ALA A 436 15.90 -4.17 18.03
CA ALA A 436 15.18 -2.92 17.82
C ALA A 436 15.31 -1.99 19.02
N ALA A 437 15.09 -2.50 20.23
CA ALA A 437 15.26 -1.72 21.48
C ALA A 437 16.68 -1.16 21.65
N LYS A 438 17.72 -1.97 21.35
CA LYS A 438 19.14 -1.54 21.38
C LYS A 438 19.43 -0.39 20.41
N ASN A 439 18.83 -0.41 19.22
CA ASN A 439 19.08 0.56 18.16
C ASN A 439 18.18 1.81 18.23
N MET A 440 17.17 1.84 19.12
CA MET A 440 16.31 3.01 19.39
C MET A 440 16.81 3.85 20.57
N ALA A 441 17.74 3.34 21.37
CA ALA A 441 18.42 4.04 22.47
C ALA A 441 19.63 4.83 21.96
#